data_5591230448e043a4064369639c3a4e79
#
_entry.id   5591230448e043a4064369639c3a4e79
#
_cell.length_a   1.000
_cell.length_b   1.000
_cell.length_c   1.000
_cell.angle_alpha   90.00
_cell.angle_beta   90.00
_cell.angle_gamma   90.00
#
_symmetry.space_group_name_H-M   'P 1'
#
loop_
_entity.id
_entity.type
_entity.pdbx_description
1 polymer ?
#
loop_
_entity_poly.entity_id
_entity_poly.type
_entity_poly.pdbx_seq_one_letter_code
_entity_poly.pdbx_strand_id
1 'polypeptide(L)'
;MLIEGIFAAVPTPFYPDERVYYRKLEANIAHYSRTLLSGVLLLGSTGEAVMLDDSESREVLRVAAEAAAPEKVLIAGVARESVKATVALAEAAAEFRYDAVLVRTPTYFASRMSAAAVLHYFRSVADRSPLPVLIYNIPQCAPYNIPVELVAELAQHPNIIGIKDSSGSVERIRALVEGVKNAPRRTVTVTPVFEGVTGRMLTAKAGSGEALVSIGGVTANLPATPIKTRTKEVGFPVLCGSTAMLLGSLEAGAAGGILAFASCAPQACQEVYLAWKDRDFKLAAEKQQRIADASQRIVGQLGISGVKYACDFNGYYGGHTRAPLLPVSGAEKAEIEALLAGIRN
;
A
#
# COMPACT_ATOMS: atom_id res chain seq x y z
N MET A 1 7.54 -12.36 4.38
CA MET A 1 7.61 -10.97 3.87
C MET A 1 7.57 -9.98 5.03
N LEU A 2 8.47 -9.02 5.05
CA LEU A 2 8.46 -7.89 5.98
C LEU A 2 7.49 -6.82 5.44
N ILE A 3 6.53 -6.41 6.26
CA ILE A 3 5.59 -5.33 5.96
C ILE A 3 5.82 -4.21 6.98
N GLU A 4 6.76 -3.32 6.67
CA GLU A 4 7.23 -2.23 7.53
C GLU A 4 7.60 -1.02 6.65
N GLY A 5 7.38 0.22 7.14
CA GLY A 5 7.69 1.45 6.42
C GLY A 5 6.50 2.06 5.68
N ILE A 6 6.78 2.88 4.68
CA ILE A 6 5.77 3.64 3.94
C ILE A 6 5.49 3.01 2.59
N PHE A 7 4.20 2.85 2.29
CA PHE A 7 3.67 2.34 1.03
C PHE A 7 2.76 3.39 0.39
N ALA A 8 2.89 3.61 -0.91
CA ALA A 8 1.94 4.46 -1.63
C ALA A 8 0.70 3.64 -2.03
N ALA A 9 -0.50 4.17 -1.74
CA ALA A 9 -1.74 3.65 -2.31
C ALA A 9 -1.96 4.34 -3.67
N VAL A 10 -1.59 3.63 -4.73
CA VAL A 10 -1.48 4.19 -6.09
C VAL A 10 -2.86 4.42 -6.72
N PRO A 11 -3.15 5.62 -7.27
CA PRO A 11 -4.33 5.85 -8.08
C PRO A 11 -4.22 5.13 -9.43
N THR A 12 -5.36 4.69 -9.97
CA THR A 12 -5.43 4.17 -11.35
C THR A 12 -5.64 5.33 -12.31
N PRO A 13 -4.70 5.62 -13.22
CA PRO A 13 -4.88 6.67 -14.22
C PRO A 13 -5.94 6.29 -15.24
N PHE A 14 -6.85 7.23 -15.55
CA PHE A 14 -7.82 7.07 -16.64
C PHE A 14 -7.64 8.14 -17.70
N TYR A 15 -7.98 7.80 -18.94
CA TYR A 15 -8.24 8.75 -19.99
C TYR A 15 -9.56 9.50 -19.76
N PRO A 16 -9.83 10.60 -20.49
CA PRO A 16 -11.13 11.30 -20.41
C PRO A 16 -12.33 10.43 -20.83
N ASP A 17 -12.09 9.37 -21.63
CA ASP A 17 -13.08 8.39 -22.06
C ASP A 17 -13.21 7.19 -21.10
N GLU A 18 -12.68 7.33 -19.89
CA GLU A 18 -12.72 6.36 -18.78
C GLU A 18 -11.91 5.07 -18.99
N ARG A 19 -11.22 4.89 -20.13
CA ARG A 19 -10.30 3.76 -20.29
C ARG A 19 -9.09 3.91 -19.36
N VAL A 20 -8.57 2.79 -18.84
CA VAL A 20 -7.35 2.79 -18.02
C VAL A 20 -6.15 3.20 -18.86
N TYR A 21 -5.35 4.15 -18.35
CA TYR A 21 -4.15 4.62 -19.01
C TYR A 21 -2.91 3.84 -18.53
N TYR A 22 -2.77 2.61 -19.00
CA TYR A 22 -1.72 1.68 -18.53
C TYR A 22 -0.30 2.24 -18.68
N ARG A 23 0.03 2.97 -19.76
CA ARG A 23 1.36 3.58 -19.92
C ARG A 23 1.70 4.59 -18.82
N LYS A 24 0.71 5.32 -18.31
CA LYS A 24 0.92 6.26 -17.20
C LYS A 24 0.99 5.55 -15.86
N LEU A 25 0.24 4.47 -15.70
CA LEU A 25 0.41 3.58 -14.55
C LEU A 25 1.84 3.02 -14.50
N GLU A 26 2.33 2.45 -15.60
CA GLU A 26 3.69 1.95 -15.76
C GLU A 26 4.73 3.01 -15.37
N ALA A 27 4.62 4.23 -15.93
CA ALA A 27 5.52 5.33 -15.62
C ALA A 27 5.49 5.73 -14.13
N ASN A 28 4.31 5.78 -13.51
CA ASN A 28 4.17 6.05 -12.08
C ASN A 28 4.86 4.97 -11.23
N ILE A 29 4.64 3.70 -11.54
CA ILE A 29 5.26 2.58 -10.80
C ILE A 29 6.77 2.60 -10.93
N ALA A 30 7.29 2.86 -12.13
CA ALA A 30 8.72 3.03 -12.35
C ALA A 30 9.28 4.23 -11.57
N HIS A 31 8.50 5.31 -11.41
CA HIS A 31 8.89 6.47 -10.61
C HIS A 31 8.88 6.12 -9.10
N TYR A 32 7.82 5.50 -8.56
CA TYR A 32 7.80 5.05 -7.16
C TYR A 32 8.93 4.07 -6.85
N SER A 33 9.34 3.26 -7.82
CA SER A 33 10.46 2.32 -7.65
C SER A 33 11.80 3.00 -7.34
N ARG A 34 11.96 4.26 -7.75
CA ARG A 34 13.17 5.08 -7.48
C ARG A 34 13.12 5.83 -6.15
N THR A 35 11.98 5.81 -5.45
CA THR A 35 11.81 6.45 -4.16
C THR A 35 12.21 5.53 -3.01
N LEU A 36 12.29 6.07 -1.79
CA LEU A 36 12.56 5.31 -0.56
C LEU A 36 11.34 4.56 -0.02
N LEU A 37 10.21 4.55 -0.73
CA LEU A 37 9.04 3.77 -0.33
C LEU A 37 9.37 2.28 -0.18
N SER A 38 8.81 1.62 0.82
CA SER A 38 8.93 0.18 1.00
C SER A 38 8.20 -0.61 -0.10
N GLY A 39 7.18 -0.03 -0.69
CA GLY A 39 6.41 -0.63 -1.78
C GLY A 39 5.17 0.17 -2.15
N VAL A 40 4.28 -0.48 -2.89
CA VAL A 40 3.05 0.11 -3.40
C VAL A 40 1.84 -0.80 -3.21
N LEU A 41 0.68 -0.19 -3.00
CA LEU A 41 -0.63 -0.86 -3.03
C LEU A 41 -1.36 -0.49 -4.32
N LEU A 42 -1.69 -1.48 -5.13
CA LEU A 42 -2.55 -1.37 -6.31
C LEU A 42 -3.97 -1.79 -5.95
N LEU A 43 -4.96 -1.26 -6.67
CA LEU A 43 -6.38 -1.61 -6.47
C LEU A 43 -6.89 -1.39 -5.04
N GLY A 44 -6.31 -0.41 -4.32
CA GLY A 44 -6.91 0.13 -3.10
C GLY A 44 -8.10 1.06 -3.42
N SER A 45 -8.68 1.69 -2.39
CA SER A 45 -9.74 2.69 -2.58
C SER A 45 -9.24 3.89 -3.42
N THR A 46 -7.99 4.32 -3.19
CA THR A 46 -7.34 5.37 -4.01
C THR A 46 -7.20 4.96 -5.47
N GLY A 47 -7.03 3.66 -5.74
CA GLY A 47 -6.96 3.09 -7.09
C GLY A 47 -8.33 2.87 -7.74
N GLU A 48 -9.42 3.37 -7.14
CA GLU A 48 -10.79 3.24 -7.66
C GLU A 48 -11.18 1.78 -7.98
N ALA A 49 -10.68 0.81 -7.19
CA ALA A 49 -10.82 -0.62 -7.46
C ALA A 49 -12.27 -1.11 -7.64
N VAL A 50 -13.24 -0.42 -7.02
CA VAL A 50 -14.67 -0.73 -7.17
C VAL A 50 -15.27 -0.24 -8.49
N MET A 51 -14.54 0.59 -9.23
CA MET A 51 -14.93 1.16 -10.53
C MET A 51 -14.32 0.38 -11.71
N LEU A 52 -13.45 -0.60 -11.46
CA LEU A 52 -12.81 -1.40 -12.49
C LEU A 52 -13.53 -2.74 -12.63
N ASP A 53 -13.64 -3.22 -13.87
CA ASP A 53 -14.03 -4.60 -14.11
C ASP A 53 -12.90 -5.59 -13.79
N ASP A 54 -13.17 -6.89 -13.86
CA ASP A 54 -12.20 -7.92 -13.50
C ASP A 54 -11.01 -7.98 -14.49
N SER A 55 -11.26 -7.69 -15.78
CA SER A 55 -10.20 -7.69 -16.81
C SER A 55 -9.27 -6.49 -16.63
N GLU A 56 -9.80 -5.31 -16.38
CA GLU A 56 -9.05 -4.10 -16.05
C GLU A 56 -8.25 -4.29 -14.76
N SER A 57 -8.88 -4.89 -13.74
CA SER A 57 -8.21 -5.19 -12.46
C SER A 57 -7.00 -6.10 -12.65
N ARG A 58 -7.13 -7.17 -13.42
CA ARG A 58 -6.00 -8.08 -13.73
C ARG A 58 -4.90 -7.35 -14.50
N GLU A 59 -5.26 -6.56 -15.49
CA GLU A 59 -4.29 -5.83 -16.32
C GLU A 59 -3.55 -4.75 -15.53
N VAL A 60 -4.22 -4.03 -14.63
CA VAL A 60 -3.57 -3.09 -13.68
C VAL A 60 -2.53 -3.81 -12.84
N LEU A 61 -2.86 -4.99 -12.29
CA LEU A 61 -1.91 -5.78 -11.50
C LEU A 61 -0.71 -6.24 -12.34
N ARG A 62 -0.95 -6.71 -13.57
CA ARG A 62 0.11 -7.17 -14.47
C ARG A 62 1.09 -6.05 -14.82
N VAL A 63 0.57 -4.92 -15.33
CA VAL A 63 1.38 -3.75 -15.73
C VAL A 63 2.20 -3.22 -14.56
N ALA A 64 1.60 -3.12 -13.37
CA ALA A 64 2.31 -2.64 -12.19
C ALA A 64 3.42 -3.61 -11.74
N ALA A 65 3.19 -4.91 -11.81
CA ALA A 65 4.20 -5.92 -11.44
C ALA A 65 5.40 -5.92 -12.39
N GLU A 66 5.17 -5.71 -13.69
CA GLU A 66 6.23 -5.62 -14.70
C GLU A 66 7.07 -4.35 -14.57
N ALA A 67 6.45 -3.24 -14.16
CA ALA A 67 7.13 -1.94 -14.00
C ALA A 67 7.85 -1.76 -12.66
N ALA A 68 7.47 -2.53 -11.65
CA ALA A 68 8.01 -2.37 -10.30
C ALA A 68 9.41 -2.98 -10.15
N ALA A 69 10.33 -2.21 -9.56
CA ALA A 69 11.64 -2.73 -9.17
C ALA A 69 11.51 -3.93 -8.22
N PRO A 70 12.40 -4.93 -8.34
CA PRO A 70 12.29 -6.19 -7.58
C PRO A 70 12.25 -6.01 -6.07
N GLU A 71 12.91 -5.00 -5.51
CA GLU A 71 12.97 -4.72 -4.08
C GLU A 71 11.69 -4.08 -3.51
N LYS A 72 10.81 -3.55 -4.36
CA LYS A 72 9.55 -2.93 -3.89
C LYS A 72 8.50 -3.98 -3.57
N VAL A 73 7.97 -3.95 -2.36
CA VAL A 73 6.87 -4.83 -1.96
C VAL A 73 5.61 -4.45 -2.74
N LEU A 74 4.99 -5.43 -3.40
CA LEU A 74 3.72 -5.27 -4.12
C LEU A 74 2.57 -5.83 -3.30
N ILE A 75 1.59 -4.98 -2.99
CA ILE A 75 0.34 -5.34 -2.32
C ILE A 75 -0.81 -5.16 -3.31
N ALA A 76 -1.64 -6.18 -3.48
CA ALA A 76 -2.84 -6.12 -4.33
C ALA A 76 -4.11 -5.98 -3.48
N GLY A 77 -4.92 -4.96 -3.74
CA GLY A 77 -6.28 -4.85 -3.22
C GLY A 77 -7.20 -5.79 -3.99
N VAL A 78 -7.58 -6.91 -3.37
CA VAL A 78 -8.34 -7.97 -4.07
C VAL A 78 -9.78 -8.10 -3.58
N ALA A 79 -10.21 -7.27 -2.63
CA ALA A 79 -11.53 -7.39 -2.03
C ALA A 79 -12.66 -7.28 -3.06
N ARG A 80 -13.57 -8.24 -3.02
CA ARG A 80 -14.83 -8.30 -3.75
C ARG A 80 -15.94 -8.63 -2.75
N GLU A 81 -17.18 -8.58 -3.21
CA GLU A 81 -18.34 -8.86 -2.35
C GLU A 81 -18.50 -10.34 -1.98
N SER A 82 -17.79 -11.24 -2.65
CA SER A 82 -17.82 -12.67 -2.35
C SER A 82 -16.41 -13.25 -2.14
N VAL A 83 -16.31 -14.28 -1.30
CA VAL A 83 -15.07 -15.05 -1.11
C VAL A 83 -14.54 -15.56 -2.46
N LYS A 84 -15.41 -16.12 -3.31
CA LYS A 84 -15.00 -16.68 -4.61
C LYS A 84 -14.31 -15.64 -5.48
N ALA A 85 -14.91 -14.46 -5.66
CA ALA A 85 -14.35 -13.41 -6.50
C ALA A 85 -13.08 -12.79 -5.89
N THR A 86 -13.01 -12.66 -4.54
CA THR A 86 -11.81 -12.19 -3.82
C THR A 86 -10.64 -13.14 -4.05
N VAL A 87 -10.87 -14.45 -3.91
CA VAL A 87 -9.83 -15.48 -4.13
C VAL A 87 -9.36 -15.50 -5.58
N ALA A 88 -10.28 -15.42 -6.55
CA ALA A 88 -9.91 -15.40 -7.98
C ALA A 88 -8.97 -14.22 -8.33
N LEU A 89 -9.18 -13.03 -7.72
CA LEU A 89 -8.27 -11.91 -7.94
C LEU A 89 -6.96 -12.08 -7.14
N ALA A 90 -6.98 -12.75 -5.98
CA ALA A 90 -5.77 -13.08 -5.23
C ALA A 90 -4.89 -14.10 -6.00
N GLU A 91 -5.51 -15.06 -6.69
CA GLU A 91 -4.82 -16.00 -7.59
C GLU A 91 -4.14 -15.26 -8.74
N ALA A 92 -4.84 -14.30 -9.37
CA ALA A 92 -4.24 -13.43 -10.39
C ALA A 92 -3.06 -12.61 -9.86
N ALA A 93 -3.18 -12.04 -8.66
CA ALA A 93 -2.07 -11.34 -8.04
C ALA A 93 -0.85 -12.24 -7.79
N ALA A 94 -1.09 -13.51 -7.42
CA ALA A 94 -0.02 -14.49 -7.24
C ALA A 94 0.67 -14.86 -8.58
N GLU A 95 -0.09 -15.01 -9.66
CA GLU A 95 0.45 -15.21 -11.02
C GLU A 95 1.43 -14.09 -11.40
N PHE A 96 1.12 -12.84 -11.03
CA PHE A 96 1.95 -11.66 -11.26
C PHE A 96 3.00 -11.42 -10.15
N ARG A 97 3.19 -12.37 -9.24
CA ARG A 97 4.22 -12.33 -8.18
C ARG A 97 4.09 -11.15 -7.21
N TYR A 98 2.86 -10.82 -6.84
CA TYR A 98 2.61 -9.94 -5.70
C TYR A 98 3.06 -10.61 -4.40
N ASP A 99 3.38 -9.80 -3.41
CA ASP A 99 3.92 -10.26 -2.13
C ASP A 99 2.84 -10.49 -1.06
N ALA A 100 1.73 -9.74 -1.16
CA ALA A 100 0.58 -9.86 -0.26
C ALA A 100 -0.70 -9.32 -0.92
N VAL A 101 -1.84 -9.67 -0.35
CA VAL A 101 -3.14 -9.12 -0.74
C VAL A 101 -3.75 -8.31 0.40
N LEU A 102 -4.46 -7.24 0.04
CA LEU A 102 -5.23 -6.40 0.98
C LEU A 102 -6.73 -6.67 0.78
N VAL A 103 -7.42 -7.05 1.86
CA VAL A 103 -8.83 -7.46 1.84
C VAL A 103 -9.63 -6.60 2.80
N ARG A 104 -10.64 -5.86 2.28
CA ARG A 104 -11.65 -5.16 3.09
C ARG A 104 -12.88 -6.04 3.32
N THR A 105 -13.70 -5.67 4.28
CA THR A 105 -15.03 -6.28 4.45
C THR A 105 -15.91 -6.04 3.22
N PRO A 106 -16.81 -6.99 2.86
CA PRO A 106 -17.89 -6.74 1.89
C PRO A 106 -18.76 -5.55 2.32
N THR A 107 -19.32 -4.81 1.36
CA THR A 107 -20.01 -3.55 1.61
C THR A 107 -21.49 -3.56 1.26
N TYR A 108 -21.89 -4.31 0.23
CA TYR A 108 -23.26 -4.26 -0.29
C TYR A 108 -24.29 -4.77 0.74
N PHE A 109 -23.98 -5.87 1.42
CA PHE A 109 -24.82 -6.41 2.49
C PHE A 109 -24.33 -6.00 3.90
N ALA A 110 -23.92 -4.74 4.06
CA ALA A 110 -23.33 -4.25 5.32
C ALA A 110 -24.17 -4.56 6.56
N SER A 111 -25.50 -4.44 6.48
CA SER A 111 -26.43 -4.75 7.58
C SER A 111 -26.46 -6.25 7.98
N ARG A 112 -25.90 -7.13 7.14
CA ARG A 112 -25.77 -8.57 7.39
C ARG A 112 -24.36 -8.99 7.81
N MET A 113 -23.40 -8.06 7.84
CA MET A 113 -22.03 -8.31 8.27
C MET A 113 -21.93 -8.36 9.79
N SER A 114 -22.43 -9.45 10.39
CA SER A 114 -22.18 -9.75 11.81
C SER A 114 -20.70 -10.09 12.04
N ALA A 115 -20.26 -10.09 13.29
CA ALA A 115 -18.92 -10.53 13.68
C ALA A 115 -18.59 -11.93 13.12
N ALA A 116 -19.55 -12.87 13.21
CA ALA A 116 -19.41 -14.22 12.67
C ALA A 116 -19.27 -14.23 11.13
N ALA A 117 -20.02 -13.40 10.42
CA ALA A 117 -19.92 -13.29 8.97
C ALA A 117 -18.56 -12.70 8.54
N VAL A 118 -18.08 -11.69 9.25
CA VAL A 118 -16.76 -11.09 9.00
C VAL A 118 -15.63 -12.08 9.27
N LEU A 119 -15.67 -12.80 10.41
CA LEU A 119 -14.72 -13.88 10.70
C LEU A 119 -14.72 -14.95 9.62
N HIS A 120 -15.91 -15.42 9.23
CA HIS A 120 -16.05 -16.43 8.19
C HIS A 120 -15.47 -15.94 6.86
N TYR A 121 -15.75 -14.70 6.46
CA TYR A 121 -15.23 -14.11 5.23
C TYR A 121 -13.70 -14.08 5.22
N PHE A 122 -13.07 -13.48 6.24
CA PHE A 122 -11.62 -13.36 6.28
C PHE A 122 -10.90 -14.72 6.39
N ARG A 123 -11.42 -15.64 7.20
CA ARG A 123 -10.88 -17.00 7.30
C ARG A 123 -10.98 -17.75 5.98
N SER A 124 -12.17 -17.73 5.34
CA SER A 124 -12.38 -18.40 4.04
C SER A 124 -11.51 -17.82 2.92
N VAL A 125 -11.23 -16.52 2.94
CA VAL A 125 -10.27 -15.90 2.01
C VAL A 125 -8.85 -16.33 2.34
N ALA A 126 -8.45 -16.30 3.60
CA ALA A 126 -7.10 -16.62 4.03
C ALA A 126 -6.75 -18.10 3.84
N ASP A 127 -7.71 -19.02 4.07
CA ASP A 127 -7.55 -20.46 3.82
C ASP A 127 -7.28 -20.78 2.35
N ARG A 128 -7.80 -19.96 1.44
CA ARG A 128 -7.78 -20.23 -0.01
C ARG A 128 -6.86 -19.32 -0.80
N SER A 129 -6.43 -18.20 -0.21
CA SER A 129 -5.52 -17.27 -0.87
C SER A 129 -4.11 -17.85 -1.00
N PRO A 130 -3.53 -17.87 -2.21
CA PRO A 130 -2.14 -18.27 -2.41
C PRO A 130 -1.13 -17.26 -1.86
N LEU A 131 -1.59 -16.06 -1.49
CA LEU A 131 -0.76 -14.99 -0.94
C LEU A 131 -1.18 -14.65 0.49
N PRO A 132 -0.25 -14.15 1.32
CA PRO A 132 -0.56 -13.64 2.64
C PRO A 132 -1.58 -12.50 2.61
N VAL A 133 -2.50 -12.48 3.57
CA VAL A 133 -3.62 -11.55 3.64
C VAL A 133 -3.35 -10.45 4.67
N LEU A 134 -3.52 -9.21 4.26
CA LEU A 134 -3.64 -8.04 5.12
C LEU A 134 -5.13 -7.68 5.26
N ILE A 135 -5.61 -7.53 6.48
CA ILE A 135 -6.95 -7.02 6.76
C ILE A 135 -6.97 -5.51 6.40
N TYR A 136 -8.08 -5.04 5.85
CA TYR A 136 -8.30 -3.62 5.60
C TYR A 136 -9.55 -3.12 6.32
N ASN A 137 -9.35 -2.34 7.37
CA ASN A 137 -10.39 -1.60 8.06
C ASN A 137 -10.49 -0.19 7.46
N ILE A 138 -11.63 0.11 6.84
CA ILE A 138 -11.93 1.42 6.23
C ILE A 138 -13.40 1.77 6.46
N PRO A 139 -13.79 2.22 7.66
CA PRO A 139 -15.20 2.44 8.01
C PRO A 139 -15.89 3.52 7.18
N GLN A 140 -15.15 4.40 6.53
CA GLN A 140 -15.70 5.43 5.63
C GLN A 140 -16.28 4.84 4.33
N CYS A 141 -15.76 3.70 3.87
CA CYS A 141 -16.16 3.05 2.62
C CYS A 141 -16.84 1.70 2.84
N ALA A 142 -16.47 1.01 3.92
CA ALA A 142 -17.04 -0.25 4.32
C ALA A 142 -17.64 -0.06 5.72
N PRO A 143 -18.96 0.11 5.86
CA PRO A 143 -19.61 0.56 7.10
C PRO A 143 -19.63 -0.52 8.19
N TYR A 144 -18.53 -1.24 8.35
CA TYR A 144 -18.27 -2.17 9.43
C TYR A 144 -16.87 -1.87 9.99
N ASN A 145 -16.83 -1.19 11.13
CA ASN A 145 -15.57 -0.96 11.84
C ASN A 145 -15.21 -2.23 12.61
N ILE A 146 -14.20 -2.97 12.13
CA ILE A 146 -13.85 -4.29 12.66
C ILE A 146 -13.40 -4.14 14.13
N PRO A 147 -14.07 -4.78 15.11
CA PRO A 147 -13.66 -4.72 16.52
C PRO A 147 -12.22 -5.21 16.73
N VAL A 148 -11.52 -4.64 17.70
CA VAL A 148 -10.12 -5.02 18.01
C VAL A 148 -10.02 -6.50 18.36
N GLU A 149 -10.97 -7.02 19.11
CA GLU A 149 -11.06 -8.42 19.54
C GLU A 149 -11.18 -9.35 18.32
N LEU A 150 -11.92 -8.91 17.32
CA LEU A 150 -12.07 -9.66 16.06
C LEU A 150 -10.78 -9.69 15.24
N VAL A 151 -10.04 -8.58 15.23
CA VAL A 151 -8.72 -8.51 14.61
C VAL A 151 -7.74 -9.41 15.36
N ALA A 152 -7.76 -9.42 16.70
CA ALA A 152 -6.91 -10.28 17.51
C ALA A 152 -7.19 -11.78 17.28
N GLU A 153 -8.46 -12.15 17.07
CA GLU A 153 -8.88 -13.50 16.71
C GLU A 153 -8.41 -13.88 15.29
N LEU A 154 -8.56 -12.98 14.31
CA LEU A 154 -8.08 -13.18 12.94
C LEU A 154 -6.56 -13.26 12.86
N ALA A 155 -5.84 -12.54 13.72
CA ALA A 155 -4.38 -12.55 13.78
C ALA A 155 -3.78 -13.90 14.21
N GLN A 156 -4.59 -14.82 14.73
CA GLN A 156 -4.17 -16.20 15.02
C GLN A 156 -4.08 -17.07 13.75
N HIS A 157 -4.67 -16.62 12.63
CA HIS A 157 -4.64 -17.37 11.38
C HIS A 157 -3.27 -17.23 10.69
N PRO A 158 -2.60 -18.32 10.28
CA PRO A 158 -1.22 -18.30 9.79
C PRO A 158 -1.04 -17.46 8.52
N ASN A 159 -2.08 -17.36 7.67
CA ASN A 159 -2.05 -16.60 6.41
C ASN A 159 -2.63 -15.19 6.52
N ILE A 160 -3.07 -14.75 7.71
CA ILE A 160 -3.45 -13.35 7.98
C ILE A 160 -2.28 -12.67 8.70
N ILE A 161 -1.60 -11.76 8.00
CA ILE A 161 -0.26 -11.33 8.41
C ILE A 161 -0.19 -9.91 8.95
N GLY A 162 -1.27 -9.15 8.93
CA GLY A 162 -1.30 -7.76 9.39
C GLY A 162 -2.62 -7.07 9.09
N ILE A 163 -2.71 -5.81 9.47
CA ILE A 163 -3.87 -4.94 9.22
C ILE A 163 -3.44 -3.55 8.75
N LYS A 164 -4.16 -3.00 7.75
CA LYS A 164 -4.22 -1.56 7.45
C LYS A 164 -5.47 -1.00 8.13
N ASP A 165 -5.30 -0.01 9.00
CA ASP A 165 -6.42 0.71 9.62
C ASP A 165 -6.50 2.15 9.12
N SER A 166 -7.63 2.49 8.50
CA SER A 166 -7.94 3.82 7.96
C SER A 166 -9.04 4.53 8.76
N SER A 167 -9.28 4.16 10.01
CA SER A 167 -10.25 4.83 10.88
C SER A 167 -9.89 6.28 11.20
N GLY A 168 -8.60 6.63 11.13
CA GLY A 168 -8.10 7.96 11.50
C GLY A 168 -7.93 8.17 13.00
N SER A 169 -7.87 7.11 13.82
CA SER A 169 -7.72 7.19 15.28
C SER A 169 -6.40 6.55 15.73
N VAL A 170 -5.58 7.36 16.40
CA VAL A 170 -4.33 6.89 17.04
C VAL A 170 -4.63 5.96 18.22
N GLU A 171 -5.69 6.24 18.98
CA GLU A 171 -6.13 5.41 20.11
C GLU A 171 -6.50 4.02 19.62
N ARG A 172 -7.17 3.92 18.48
CA ARG A 172 -7.50 2.64 17.85
C ARG A 172 -6.26 1.91 17.38
N ILE A 173 -5.29 2.61 16.77
CA ILE A 173 -4.00 1.99 16.41
C ILE A 173 -3.33 1.39 17.64
N ARG A 174 -3.28 2.13 18.77
CA ARG A 174 -2.72 1.65 20.03
C ARG A 174 -3.46 0.41 20.55
N ALA A 175 -4.80 0.44 20.51
CA ALA A 175 -5.63 -0.70 20.91
C ALA A 175 -5.39 -1.93 20.02
N LEU A 176 -5.24 -1.75 18.70
CA LEU A 176 -4.91 -2.83 17.77
C LEU A 176 -3.53 -3.41 18.06
N VAL A 177 -2.51 -2.57 18.24
CA VAL A 177 -1.14 -3.03 18.56
C VAL A 177 -1.13 -3.86 19.84
N GLU A 178 -1.82 -3.40 20.88
CA GLU A 178 -1.96 -4.15 22.15
C GLU A 178 -2.76 -5.43 21.96
N GLY A 179 -3.87 -5.39 21.23
CA GLY A 179 -4.74 -6.54 20.98
C GLY A 179 -4.05 -7.68 20.22
N VAL A 180 -3.10 -7.36 19.34
CA VAL A 180 -2.41 -8.37 18.52
C VAL A 180 -1.01 -8.75 19.04
N LYS A 181 -0.59 -8.24 20.19
CA LYS A 181 0.77 -8.49 20.73
C LYS A 181 1.09 -9.98 20.96
N ASN A 182 0.05 -10.79 21.20
CA ASN A 182 0.14 -12.24 21.41
C ASN A 182 -0.13 -13.04 20.12
N ALA A 183 -0.27 -12.39 18.97
CA ALA A 183 -0.37 -13.10 17.70
C ALA A 183 0.91 -13.90 17.41
N PRO A 184 0.81 -15.02 16.70
CA PRO A 184 1.97 -15.84 16.34
C PRO A 184 3.05 -15.01 15.63
N ARG A 185 4.28 -15.12 16.09
CA ARG A 185 5.42 -14.50 15.41
C ARG A 185 5.77 -15.29 14.17
N ARG A 186 6.29 -14.59 13.17
CA ARG A 186 6.68 -15.17 11.88
C ARG A 186 8.15 -14.85 11.59
N THR A 187 8.88 -15.84 11.10
CA THR A 187 10.22 -15.65 10.58
C THR A 187 10.14 -15.11 9.16
N VAL A 188 10.74 -13.97 8.90
CA VAL A 188 10.83 -13.37 7.58
C VAL A 188 12.25 -13.20 7.13
N THR A 189 12.48 -13.30 5.81
CA THR A 189 13.78 -13.02 5.20
C THR A 189 13.95 -11.52 5.01
N VAL A 190 15.12 -10.99 5.39
CA VAL A 190 15.49 -9.57 5.27
C VAL A 190 16.90 -9.44 4.71
N THR A 191 17.23 -8.25 4.20
CA THR A 191 18.60 -7.88 3.83
C THR A 191 19.48 -7.73 5.07
N PRO A 192 20.81 -7.63 4.95
CA PRO A 192 21.70 -7.37 6.09
C PRO A 192 21.37 -6.09 6.87
N VAL A 193 20.73 -5.11 6.23
CA VAL A 193 20.25 -3.85 6.83
C VAL A 193 18.79 -3.90 7.26
N PHE A 194 18.21 -5.10 7.35
CA PHE A 194 16.84 -5.38 7.80
C PHE A 194 15.72 -4.82 6.91
N GLU A 195 15.99 -4.61 5.63
CA GLU A 195 14.95 -4.34 4.63
C GLU A 195 14.29 -5.63 4.15
N GLY A 196 13.04 -5.52 3.65
CA GLY A 196 12.28 -6.68 3.16
C GLY A 196 12.93 -7.30 1.92
N VAL A 197 12.97 -8.63 1.87
CA VAL A 197 13.35 -9.39 0.67
C VAL A 197 12.09 -9.89 0.01
N THR A 198 11.83 -9.49 -1.24
CA THR A 198 10.68 -9.92 -2.03
C THR A 198 10.94 -11.25 -2.74
N GLY A 199 9.88 -11.96 -3.12
CA GLY A 199 10.00 -13.15 -3.98
C GLY A 199 10.66 -12.82 -5.33
N ARG A 200 10.40 -11.61 -5.88
CA ARG A 200 10.98 -11.13 -7.13
C ARG A 200 12.50 -10.90 -7.03
N MET A 201 12.99 -10.39 -5.90
CA MET A 201 14.45 -10.31 -5.66
C MET A 201 15.13 -11.67 -5.67
N LEU A 202 14.47 -12.69 -5.16
CA LEU A 202 15.04 -14.06 -5.12
C LEU A 202 15.02 -14.71 -6.50
N THR A 203 14.02 -14.43 -7.34
CA THR A 203 13.87 -15.02 -8.69
C THR A 203 14.59 -14.23 -9.78
N ALA A 204 14.75 -12.91 -9.68
CA ALA A 204 15.46 -12.08 -10.65
C ALA A 204 16.91 -12.55 -10.89
N LYS A 205 17.47 -13.28 -9.93
CA LYS A 205 18.83 -13.84 -10.02
C LYS A 205 18.95 -15.17 -10.73
N ALA A 206 17.86 -15.91 -10.90
CA ALA A 206 17.92 -17.19 -11.60
C ALA A 206 17.87 -17.02 -13.13
N GLY A 207 17.47 -15.84 -13.64
CA GLY A 207 17.23 -15.61 -15.06
C GLY A 207 18.02 -14.48 -15.73
N SER A 208 18.66 -13.57 -14.97
CA SER A 208 19.41 -12.44 -15.56
C SER A 208 20.93 -12.63 -15.45
N GLY A 209 21.45 -13.56 -16.22
CA GLY A 209 22.90 -13.76 -16.39
C GLY A 209 23.61 -12.70 -17.22
N GLU A 210 23.04 -11.51 -17.42
CA GLU A 210 23.67 -10.46 -18.23
C GLU A 210 23.40 -9.07 -17.66
N ALA A 211 24.15 -8.70 -16.61
CA ALA A 211 24.44 -7.29 -16.41
C ALA A 211 25.59 -6.91 -17.34
N LEU A 212 25.29 -6.40 -18.52
CA LEU A 212 26.27 -5.85 -19.44
C LEU A 212 26.84 -4.55 -18.86
N VAL A 213 27.96 -4.64 -18.16
CA VAL A 213 28.78 -3.46 -17.81
C VAL A 213 29.86 -3.35 -18.89
N SER A 214 29.69 -2.40 -19.81
CA SER A 214 30.71 -2.09 -20.79
C SER A 214 31.76 -1.16 -20.16
N ILE A 215 32.90 -1.71 -19.79
CA ILE A 215 34.09 -0.94 -19.43
C ILE A 215 35.16 -1.19 -20.52
N GLY A 216 35.42 -0.19 -21.34
CA GLY A 216 36.54 -0.24 -22.32
C GLY A 216 36.41 -1.30 -23.42
N GLY A 217 35.18 -1.60 -23.90
CA GLY A 217 34.99 -2.49 -25.07
C GLY A 217 35.08 -4.00 -24.77
N VAL A 218 35.18 -4.41 -23.50
CA VAL A 218 35.15 -5.81 -23.09
C VAL A 218 33.86 -6.08 -22.30
N THR A 219 33.04 -6.97 -22.83
CA THR A 219 31.84 -7.49 -22.15
C THR A 219 32.28 -8.56 -21.15
N ALA A 220 32.27 -8.25 -19.84
CA ALA A 220 32.53 -9.25 -18.82
C ALA A 220 31.20 -9.70 -18.22
N ASN A 221 30.87 -10.99 -18.34
CA ASN A 221 29.80 -11.63 -17.57
C ASN A 221 30.27 -11.75 -16.12
N LEU A 222 29.84 -10.82 -15.26
CA LEU A 222 30.05 -10.96 -13.84
C LEU A 222 29.00 -11.93 -13.26
N PRO A 223 29.42 -12.99 -12.53
CA PRO A 223 28.47 -13.88 -11.89
C PRO A 223 27.60 -13.09 -10.89
N ALA A 224 26.28 -13.23 -11.00
CA ALA A 224 25.35 -12.57 -10.11
C ALA A 224 25.67 -12.94 -8.66
N THR A 225 26.15 -11.96 -7.87
CA THR A 225 26.47 -12.18 -6.45
C THR A 225 25.18 -12.49 -5.69
N PRO A 226 25.08 -13.61 -4.93
CA PRO A 226 23.88 -13.92 -4.16
C PRO A 226 23.57 -12.80 -3.13
N ILE A 227 22.29 -12.35 -3.06
CA ILE A 227 21.88 -11.37 -2.04
C ILE A 227 22.15 -12.00 -0.67
N LYS A 228 22.98 -11.37 0.13
CA LYS A 228 23.12 -11.77 1.51
C LYS A 228 21.78 -11.52 2.22
N THR A 229 21.28 -12.52 2.91
CA THR A 229 20.02 -12.44 3.65
C THR A 229 20.23 -12.83 5.09
N ARG A 230 19.32 -12.34 5.95
CA ARG A 230 19.17 -12.74 7.35
C ARG A 230 17.72 -13.12 7.60
N THR A 231 17.44 -13.69 8.75
CA THR A 231 16.09 -13.87 9.24
C THR A 231 15.77 -12.87 10.35
N LYS A 232 14.51 -12.43 10.41
CA LYS A 232 13.96 -11.54 11.45
C LYS A 232 12.65 -12.13 11.93
N GLU A 233 12.48 -12.22 13.25
CA GLU A 233 11.18 -12.53 13.86
C GLU A 233 10.32 -11.28 13.91
N VAL A 234 9.12 -11.36 13.32
CA VAL A 234 8.15 -10.25 13.28
C VAL A 234 6.82 -10.67 13.89
N GLY A 235 6.16 -9.73 14.57
CA GLY A 235 4.79 -9.87 15.03
C GLY A 235 3.78 -9.59 13.93
N PHE A 236 2.56 -9.25 14.34
CA PHE A 236 1.47 -8.84 13.45
C PHE A 236 1.53 -7.32 13.23
N PRO A 237 1.95 -6.80 12.06
CA PRO A 237 2.06 -5.38 11.80
C PRO A 237 0.69 -4.71 11.72
N VAL A 238 0.56 -3.59 12.43
CA VAL A 238 -0.53 -2.63 12.27
C VAL A 238 -0.02 -1.47 11.42
N LEU A 239 -0.70 -1.14 10.33
CA LEU A 239 -0.31 -0.09 9.39
C LEU A 239 -1.34 1.03 9.39
N CYS A 240 -0.87 2.27 9.52
CA CYS A 240 -1.71 3.45 9.46
C CYS A 240 -2.20 3.71 8.02
N GLY A 241 -3.49 4.04 7.87
CA GLY A 241 -4.07 4.44 6.57
C GLY A 241 -4.25 5.96 6.41
N SER A 242 -3.93 6.76 7.45
CA SER A 242 -4.10 8.22 7.47
C SER A 242 -2.76 8.94 7.61
N THR A 243 -2.40 9.76 6.62
CA THR A 243 -1.15 10.54 6.67
C THR A 243 -1.16 11.58 7.77
N ALA A 244 -2.30 12.22 8.03
CA ALA A 244 -2.45 13.19 9.11
C ALA A 244 -2.16 12.60 10.50
N MET A 245 -2.37 11.28 10.67
CA MET A 245 -2.16 10.54 11.92
C MET A 245 -0.88 9.68 11.89
N LEU A 246 0.01 9.86 10.90
CA LEU A 246 1.14 8.95 10.69
C LEU A 246 2.07 8.90 11.90
N LEU A 247 2.60 10.05 12.35
CA LEU A 247 3.55 10.10 13.47
C LEU A 247 2.93 9.54 14.76
N GLY A 248 1.72 9.99 15.13
CA GLY A 248 1.04 9.48 16.32
C GLY A 248 0.76 7.97 16.25
N SER A 249 0.51 7.45 15.04
CA SER A 249 0.34 6.00 14.82
C SER A 249 1.66 5.24 15.00
N LEU A 250 2.78 5.79 14.51
CA LEU A 250 4.11 5.21 14.70
C LEU A 250 4.50 5.18 16.19
N GLU A 251 4.23 6.27 16.92
CA GLU A 251 4.42 6.36 18.37
C GLU A 251 3.52 5.40 19.15
N ALA A 252 2.33 5.10 18.62
CA ALA A 252 1.42 4.09 19.17
C ALA A 252 1.82 2.64 18.81
N GLY A 253 2.91 2.44 18.06
CA GLY A 253 3.47 1.13 17.73
C GLY A 253 3.10 0.60 16.33
N ALA A 254 2.56 1.44 15.44
CA ALA A 254 2.37 1.03 14.05
C ALA A 254 3.73 0.73 13.38
N ALA A 255 3.75 -0.27 12.49
CA ALA A 255 4.94 -0.66 11.74
C ALA A 255 5.23 0.26 10.54
N GLY A 256 4.31 1.17 10.24
CA GLY A 256 4.39 2.09 9.10
C GLY A 256 3.01 2.52 8.63
N GLY A 257 2.90 2.86 7.34
CA GLY A 257 1.63 3.29 6.75
C GLY A 257 1.45 2.89 5.29
N ILE A 258 0.20 2.66 4.89
CA ILE A 258 -0.20 2.52 3.49
C ILE A 258 -1.07 3.74 3.15
N LEU A 259 -0.47 4.75 2.53
CA LEU A 259 -0.98 6.12 2.52
C LEU A 259 -1.35 6.58 1.11
N ALA A 260 -2.53 7.19 0.97
CA ALA A 260 -2.95 7.81 -0.29
C ALA A 260 -2.08 9.04 -0.61
N PHE A 261 -1.73 9.86 0.37
CA PHE A 261 -0.88 11.04 0.19
C PHE A 261 0.54 10.68 -0.27
N ALA A 262 1.04 9.48 0.08
CA ALA A 262 2.34 9.00 -0.40
C ALA A 262 2.36 8.73 -1.93
N SER A 263 1.20 8.72 -2.62
CA SER A 263 1.17 8.64 -4.07
C SER A 263 1.51 9.97 -4.76
N CYS A 264 1.30 11.10 -4.10
CA CYS A 264 1.67 12.42 -4.63
C CYS A 264 2.88 13.04 -3.92
N ALA A 265 3.19 12.63 -2.69
CA ALA A 265 4.30 13.16 -1.88
C ALA A 265 5.03 12.03 -1.12
N PRO A 266 5.62 11.04 -1.82
CA PRO A 266 6.26 9.89 -1.19
C PRO A 266 7.43 10.28 -0.28
N GLN A 267 8.27 11.22 -0.71
CA GLN A 267 9.41 11.67 0.07
C GLN A 267 8.97 12.32 1.39
N ALA A 268 7.98 13.20 1.36
CA ALA A 268 7.49 13.87 2.56
C ALA A 268 6.93 12.89 3.61
N CYS A 269 6.21 11.84 3.17
CA CYS A 269 5.77 10.78 4.07
C CYS A 269 6.95 9.95 4.62
N GLN A 270 7.95 9.68 3.77
CA GLN A 270 9.13 8.93 4.16
C GLN A 270 10.00 9.69 5.15
N GLU A 271 10.11 11.02 5.02
CA GLU A 271 10.84 11.87 5.96
C GLU A 271 10.27 11.77 7.39
N VAL A 272 8.96 11.71 7.57
CA VAL A 272 8.33 11.49 8.88
C VAL A 272 8.75 10.14 9.45
N TYR A 273 8.65 9.09 8.63
CA TYR A 273 8.97 7.73 9.06
C TYR A 273 10.45 7.59 9.44
N LEU A 274 11.36 8.11 8.63
CA LEU A 274 12.80 8.02 8.88
C LEU A 274 13.20 8.80 10.13
N ALA A 275 12.74 10.03 10.29
CA ALA A 275 13.03 10.83 11.49
C ALA A 275 12.54 10.12 12.77
N TRP A 276 11.34 9.53 12.74
CA TRP A 276 10.84 8.71 13.84
C TRP A 276 11.70 7.46 14.08
N LYS A 277 12.11 6.76 13.04
CA LYS A 277 12.93 5.54 13.10
C LYS A 277 14.32 5.84 13.69
N ASP A 278 14.90 6.99 13.34
CA ASP A 278 16.17 7.47 13.84
C ASP A 278 16.07 8.07 15.26
N ARG A 279 14.85 8.09 15.84
CA ARG A 279 14.52 8.64 17.16
C ARG A 279 14.73 10.16 17.25
N ASP A 280 14.76 10.87 16.14
CA ASP A 280 14.69 12.33 16.11
C ASP A 280 13.21 12.76 16.14
N PHE A 281 12.60 12.69 17.33
CA PHE A 281 11.17 12.98 17.50
C PHE A 281 10.83 14.44 17.23
N LYS A 282 11.76 15.36 17.42
CA LYS A 282 11.57 16.78 17.09
C LYS A 282 11.44 16.96 15.59
N LEU A 283 12.39 16.42 14.83
CA LEU A 283 12.36 16.45 13.37
C LEU A 283 11.12 15.73 12.84
N ALA A 284 10.76 14.57 13.41
CA ALA A 284 9.55 13.83 13.02
C ALA A 284 8.28 14.66 13.20
N ALA A 285 8.16 15.41 14.30
CA ALA A 285 7.04 16.31 14.54
C ALA A 285 6.99 17.47 13.54
N GLU A 286 8.14 18.10 13.24
CA GLU A 286 8.24 19.16 12.22
C GLU A 286 7.82 18.64 10.83
N LYS A 287 8.31 17.46 10.43
CA LYS A 287 7.96 16.81 9.16
C LYS A 287 6.48 16.45 9.10
N GLN A 288 5.91 15.92 10.18
CA GLN A 288 4.49 15.59 10.28
C GLN A 288 3.61 16.85 10.15
N GLN A 289 3.96 17.92 10.87
CA GLN A 289 3.20 19.18 10.81
C GLN A 289 3.18 19.75 9.40
N ARG A 290 4.28 19.67 8.66
CA ARG A 290 4.41 20.15 7.28
C ARG A 290 3.40 19.50 6.33
N ILE A 291 3.03 18.22 6.55
CA ILE A 291 2.16 17.46 5.64
C ILE A 291 0.74 17.26 6.17
N ALA A 292 0.48 17.58 7.45
CA ALA A 292 -0.79 17.26 8.10
C ALA A 292 -1.98 17.93 7.41
N ASP A 293 -1.94 19.26 7.25
CA ASP A 293 -3.05 20.04 6.65
C ASP A 293 -3.26 19.68 5.19
N ALA A 294 -2.17 19.58 4.40
CA ALA A 294 -2.23 19.18 3.00
C ALA A 294 -2.86 17.79 2.85
N SER A 295 -2.43 16.81 3.66
CA SER A 295 -2.98 15.46 3.59
C SER A 295 -4.44 15.39 4.05
N GLN A 296 -4.82 16.15 5.08
CA GLN A 296 -6.20 16.21 5.56
C GLN A 296 -7.11 16.82 4.49
N ARG A 297 -6.69 17.89 3.86
CA ARG A 297 -7.49 18.56 2.82
C ARG A 297 -7.57 17.72 1.55
N ILE A 298 -6.42 17.28 1.01
CA ILE A 298 -6.34 16.58 -0.27
C ILE A 298 -6.96 15.19 -0.19
N VAL A 299 -6.60 14.40 0.83
CA VAL A 299 -7.07 13.02 0.97
C VAL A 299 -8.38 12.94 1.73
N GLY A 300 -8.47 13.65 2.86
CA GLY A 300 -9.61 13.51 3.78
C GLY A 300 -10.87 14.20 3.27
N GLN A 301 -10.75 15.35 2.58
CA GLN A 301 -11.90 16.15 2.16
C GLN A 301 -12.14 16.10 0.65
N LEU A 302 -11.10 16.27 -0.18
CA LEU A 302 -11.22 16.22 -1.64
C LEU A 302 -11.19 14.79 -2.20
N GLY A 303 -10.73 13.84 -1.42
CA GLY A 303 -10.76 12.43 -1.76
C GLY A 303 -9.90 12.08 -2.97
N ILE A 304 -10.36 11.11 -3.77
CA ILE A 304 -9.61 10.54 -4.90
C ILE A 304 -9.29 11.62 -5.95
N SER A 305 -10.21 12.51 -6.24
CA SER A 305 -10.03 13.59 -7.22
C SER A 305 -8.91 14.55 -6.79
N GLY A 306 -8.88 14.89 -5.48
CA GLY A 306 -7.80 15.69 -4.90
C GLY A 306 -6.44 15.00 -4.98
N VAL A 307 -6.38 13.72 -4.65
CA VAL A 307 -5.15 12.92 -4.73
C VAL A 307 -4.64 12.85 -6.18
N LYS A 308 -5.51 12.61 -7.14
CA LYS A 308 -5.12 12.54 -8.57
C LYS A 308 -4.56 13.86 -9.05
N TYR A 309 -5.23 14.97 -8.75
CA TYR A 309 -4.70 16.30 -9.12
C TYR A 309 -3.36 16.60 -8.42
N ALA A 310 -3.24 16.24 -7.15
CA ALA A 310 -1.98 16.38 -6.41
C ALA A 310 -0.83 15.54 -7.04
N CYS A 311 -1.15 14.35 -7.57
CA CYS A 311 -0.19 13.54 -8.35
C CYS A 311 0.25 14.29 -9.61
N ASP A 312 -0.68 14.83 -10.40
CA ASP A 312 -0.37 15.59 -11.61
C ASP A 312 0.52 16.82 -11.30
N PHE A 313 0.24 17.52 -10.22
CA PHE A 313 1.02 18.69 -9.80
C PHE A 313 2.44 18.34 -9.34
N ASN A 314 2.63 17.20 -8.68
CA ASN A 314 3.92 16.76 -8.13
C ASN A 314 4.74 15.83 -9.05
N GLY A 315 4.38 15.75 -10.35
CA GLY A 315 5.19 15.04 -11.35
C GLY A 315 4.89 13.55 -11.49
N TYR A 316 3.78 13.09 -10.93
CA TYR A 316 3.15 11.81 -11.24
C TYR A 316 2.00 12.04 -12.21
N TYR A 317 1.30 10.99 -12.58
CA TYR A 317 0.11 11.11 -13.39
C TYR A 317 -1.11 10.55 -12.66
N GLY A 318 -1.97 11.43 -12.15
CA GLY A 318 -3.24 11.06 -11.52
C GLY A 318 -4.32 10.76 -12.53
N GLY A 319 -4.44 11.62 -13.53
CA GLY A 319 -5.43 11.52 -14.60
C GLY A 319 -6.86 11.82 -14.13
N HIS A 320 -7.83 11.46 -14.95
CA HIS A 320 -9.24 11.62 -14.64
C HIS A 320 -9.71 10.60 -13.58
N THR A 321 -10.72 10.98 -12.81
CA THR A 321 -11.51 10.01 -12.03
C THR A 321 -12.55 9.39 -12.94
N ARG A 322 -12.99 8.16 -12.63
CA ARG A 322 -14.10 7.53 -13.33
C ARG A 322 -15.43 8.02 -12.76
N ALA A 323 -16.43 8.27 -13.62
CA ALA A 323 -17.75 8.69 -13.18
C ALA A 323 -18.38 7.64 -12.21
N PRO A 324 -19.12 8.05 -11.19
CA PRO A 324 -19.70 9.40 -10.95
C PRO A 324 -18.78 10.34 -10.14
N LEU A 325 -17.49 10.01 -9.90
CA LEU A 325 -16.60 10.91 -9.19
C LEU A 325 -16.27 12.12 -10.04
N LEU A 326 -16.53 13.32 -9.50
CA LEU A 326 -16.30 14.57 -10.19
C LEU A 326 -14.84 15.03 -10.05
N PRO A 327 -14.27 15.70 -11.05
CA PRO A 327 -12.95 16.32 -10.93
C PRO A 327 -12.98 17.49 -9.94
N VAL A 328 -11.81 17.82 -9.39
CA VAL A 328 -11.67 19.03 -8.57
C VAL A 328 -11.91 20.30 -9.40
N SER A 329 -12.54 21.31 -8.79
CA SER A 329 -12.80 22.64 -9.38
C SER A 329 -11.51 23.45 -9.55
N GLY A 330 -11.57 24.53 -10.32
CA GLY A 330 -10.43 25.45 -10.48
C GLY A 330 -9.94 26.06 -9.16
N ALA A 331 -10.86 26.38 -8.24
CA ALA A 331 -10.51 26.89 -6.92
C ALA A 331 -9.79 25.83 -6.06
N GLU A 332 -10.29 24.60 -6.06
CA GLU A 332 -9.66 23.48 -5.35
C GLU A 332 -8.28 23.12 -5.93
N LYS A 333 -8.09 23.24 -7.24
CA LYS A 333 -6.77 23.08 -7.87
C LYS A 333 -5.77 24.09 -7.33
N ALA A 334 -6.12 25.37 -7.32
CA ALA A 334 -5.26 26.43 -6.78
C ALA A 334 -4.95 26.22 -5.29
N GLU A 335 -5.92 25.74 -4.50
CA GLU A 335 -5.73 25.37 -3.10
C GLU A 335 -4.73 24.23 -2.95
N ILE A 336 -4.87 23.14 -3.73
CA ILE A 336 -3.95 22.00 -3.72
C ILE A 336 -2.52 22.44 -4.08
N GLU A 337 -2.37 23.29 -5.11
CA GLU A 337 -1.07 23.83 -5.52
C GLU A 337 -0.41 24.63 -4.40
N ALA A 338 -1.17 25.48 -3.71
CA ALA A 338 -0.69 26.26 -2.57
C ALA A 338 -0.25 25.35 -1.40
N LEU A 339 -1.05 24.31 -1.07
CA LEU A 339 -0.73 23.35 -0.03
C LEU A 339 0.52 22.51 -0.34
N LEU A 340 0.77 22.22 -1.61
CA LEU A 340 1.90 21.41 -2.06
C LEU A 340 3.16 22.22 -2.41
N ALA A 341 3.10 23.56 -2.44
CA ALA A 341 4.23 24.42 -2.85
C ALA A 341 5.52 24.16 -2.06
N GLY A 342 5.42 23.78 -0.77
CA GLY A 342 6.52 23.40 0.09
C GLY A 342 6.76 21.90 0.24
N ILE A 343 6.00 21.06 -0.46
CA ILE A 343 5.97 19.58 -0.28
C ILE A 343 6.31 18.89 -1.62
N ARG A 344 7.16 19.49 -2.43
CA ARG A 344 7.59 18.88 -3.71
C ARG A 344 8.60 17.76 -3.46
N ASN A 345 8.53 16.74 -4.31
CA ASN A 345 9.53 15.68 -4.41
C ASN A 345 10.80 16.19 -5.09
#